data_85d78597ddf01b1771a9df8497a706cd
#
_entry.id   85d78597ddf01b1771a9df8497a706cd
#
_cell.length_a   1.000
_cell.length_b   1.000
_cell.length_c   1.000
_cell.angle_alpha   90.00
_cell.angle_beta   90.00
_cell.angle_gamma   90.00
#
_symmetry.space_group_name_H-M   'P 1'
#
loop_
_entity.id
_entity.type
_entity.pdbx_description
1 polymer ?
#
loop_
_entity_poly.entity_id
_entity_poly.type
_entity_poly.pdbx_seq_one_letter_code
_entity_poly.pdbx_strand_id
1 'polypeptide(L)'
;GLDKYQEIDKYCKGKGIEWFASAWDIESLKFLRQYTCKYNKVASAMLTHIPLLETIAGEGKHTFISTGMSEYKHIDEAVSIFQEIDCPFTLMHSVSCYPSLDEECNISLIPVLKEKYQCRVGYSGHEKGVLPSVLAVAMGAQVIERHITLDRTMYGSDQSASLEKRGLELTVRDCRSVGSIMGSGAKVISEKEK
;
A
#
# COMPACT_ATOMS: atom_id res chain seq x y z
N GLY A 1 -12.96 -9.54 18.19
CA GLY A 1 -12.50 -10.70 18.94
C GLY A 1 -12.10 -11.85 18.01
N LEU A 2 -11.55 -12.93 18.54
CA LEU A 2 -11.06 -14.10 17.80
C LEU A 2 -12.05 -14.61 16.74
N ASP A 3 -13.33 -14.77 17.11
CA ASP A 3 -14.37 -15.30 16.23
C ASP A 3 -14.51 -14.49 14.92
N LYS A 4 -14.34 -13.16 15.00
CA LYS A 4 -14.43 -12.29 13.81
C LYS A 4 -13.25 -12.48 12.87
N TYR A 5 -12.04 -12.67 13.39
CA TYR A 5 -10.87 -12.98 12.57
C TYR A 5 -10.99 -14.35 11.91
N GLN A 6 -11.53 -15.34 12.61
CA GLN A 6 -11.81 -16.67 12.04
C GLN A 6 -12.85 -16.59 10.91
N GLU A 7 -13.89 -15.77 11.07
CA GLU A 7 -14.88 -15.51 10.03
C GLU A 7 -14.25 -14.87 8.79
N ILE A 8 -13.40 -13.85 8.98
CA ILE A 8 -12.65 -13.18 7.90
C ILE A 8 -11.75 -14.17 7.18
N ASP A 9 -10.95 -14.95 7.92
CA ASP A 9 -10.01 -15.93 7.36
C ASP A 9 -10.74 -16.97 6.51
N LYS A 10 -11.82 -17.55 7.05
CA LYS A 10 -12.66 -18.51 6.32
C LYS A 10 -13.29 -17.90 5.06
N TYR A 11 -13.80 -16.68 5.17
CA TYR A 11 -14.43 -15.99 4.04
C TYR A 11 -13.42 -15.68 2.93
N CYS A 12 -12.26 -15.12 3.28
CA CYS A 12 -11.22 -14.78 2.32
C CYS A 12 -10.67 -16.04 1.61
N LYS A 13 -10.41 -17.12 2.36
CA LYS A 13 -10.04 -18.41 1.79
C LYS A 13 -11.08 -18.94 0.82
N GLY A 14 -12.36 -18.85 1.17
CA GLY A 14 -13.47 -19.27 0.30
C GLY A 14 -13.61 -18.43 -0.97
N LYS A 15 -13.12 -17.18 -0.96
CA LYS A 15 -13.10 -16.27 -2.12
C LYS A 15 -11.79 -16.31 -2.91
N GLY A 16 -10.77 -17.02 -2.43
CA GLY A 16 -9.44 -17.04 -3.05
C GLY A 16 -8.74 -15.67 -3.02
N ILE A 17 -8.99 -14.87 -1.97
CA ILE A 17 -8.35 -13.58 -1.76
C ILE A 17 -7.46 -13.61 -0.52
N GLU A 18 -6.24 -13.11 -0.65
CA GLU A 18 -5.33 -12.95 0.48
C GLU A 18 -5.81 -11.83 1.40
N TRP A 19 -5.62 -12.01 2.70
CA TRP A 19 -5.84 -10.96 3.69
C TRP A 19 -4.67 -10.88 4.66
N PHE A 20 -4.47 -9.73 5.23
CA PHE A 20 -3.51 -9.47 6.30
C PHE A 20 -3.96 -8.24 7.09
N ALA A 21 -3.32 -7.99 8.23
CA ALA A 21 -3.65 -6.84 9.08
C ALA A 21 -2.38 -6.12 9.54
N SER A 22 -2.50 -4.82 9.79
CA SER A 22 -1.46 -4.03 10.46
C SER A 22 -1.46 -4.35 11.94
N ALA A 23 -0.35 -4.87 12.48
CA ALA A 23 -0.12 -4.93 13.91
C ALA A 23 0.37 -3.55 14.41
N TRP A 24 -0.17 -3.08 15.52
CA TRP A 24 0.21 -1.81 16.15
C TRP A 24 1.02 -2.01 17.44
N ASP A 25 1.24 -3.26 17.81
CA ASP A 25 2.07 -3.71 18.92
C ASP A 25 2.51 -5.17 18.72
N ILE A 26 3.47 -5.61 19.55
CA ILE A 26 4.03 -6.96 19.46
C ILE A 26 3.00 -8.04 19.82
N GLU A 27 2.09 -7.79 20.74
CA GLU A 27 1.06 -8.77 21.12
C GLU A 27 0.03 -8.95 19.99
N SER A 28 -0.36 -7.87 19.32
CA SER A 28 -1.19 -7.94 18.11
C SER A 28 -0.50 -8.72 16.98
N LEU A 29 0.81 -8.55 16.79
CA LEU A 29 1.58 -9.32 15.82
C LEU A 29 1.60 -10.81 16.19
N LYS A 30 1.84 -11.16 17.47
CA LYS A 30 1.77 -12.54 17.95
C LYS A 30 0.39 -13.15 17.73
N PHE A 31 -0.68 -12.37 17.96
CA PHE A 31 -2.05 -12.80 17.68
C PHE A 31 -2.25 -13.15 16.20
N LEU A 32 -1.69 -12.37 15.28
CA LEU A 32 -1.81 -12.61 13.82
C LEU A 32 -1.07 -13.88 13.36
N ARG A 33 -0.06 -14.36 14.10
CA ARG A 33 0.70 -15.58 13.76
C ARG A 33 -0.15 -16.86 13.70
N GLN A 34 -1.30 -16.89 14.33
CA GLN A 34 -2.23 -18.01 14.25
C GLN A 34 -2.91 -18.13 12.87
N TYR A 35 -2.81 -17.10 12.03
CA TYR A 35 -3.31 -17.09 10.66
C TYR A 35 -2.15 -17.19 9.66
N THR A 36 -2.37 -17.86 8.55
CA THR A 36 -1.38 -17.98 7.45
C THR A 36 -1.36 -16.74 6.57
N CYS A 37 -1.26 -15.56 7.18
CA CYS A 37 -1.10 -14.32 6.41
C CYS A 37 0.22 -14.34 5.64
N LYS A 38 0.12 -14.11 4.33
CA LYS A 38 1.28 -14.12 3.41
C LYS A 38 2.14 -12.88 3.56
N TYR A 39 1.57 -11.78 4.00
CA TYR A 39 2.17 -10.46 4.06
C TYR A 39 2.08 -9.88 5.47
N ASN A 40 3.00 -8.97 5.77
CA ASN A 40 2.90 -8.07 6.91
C ASN A 40 2.66 -6.63 6.45
N LYS A 41 2.11 -5.80 7.32
CA LYS A 41 1.88 -4.37 7.09
C LYS A 41 2.37 -3.55 8.28
N VAL A 42 3.17 -2.54 7.99
CA VAL A 42 3.55 -1.48 8.93
C VAL A 42 2.77 -0.22 8.55
N ALA A 43 1.86 0.20 9.43
CA ALA A 43 1.16 1.47 9.27
C ALA A 43 2.13 2.65 9.46
N SER A 44 1.85 3.80 8.82
CA SER A 44 2.70 5.00 8.93
C SER A 44 3.01 5.39 10.37
N ALA A 45 2.04 5.32 11.27
CA ALA A 45 2.21 5.63 12.68
C ALA A 45 3.19 4.69 13.42
N MET A 46 3.45 3.51 12.87
CA MET A 46 4.34 2.50 13.48
C MET A 46 5.75 2.50 12.88
N LEU A 47 6.04 3.36 11.91
CA LEU A 47 7.34 3.39 11.24
C LEU A 47 8.52 3.67 12.18
N THR A 48 8.28 4.38 13.27
CA THR A 48 9.29 4.72 14.28
C THR A 48 9.33 3.75 15.47
N HIS A 49 8.50 2.69 15.44
CA HIS A 49 8.44 1.71 16.53
C HIS A 49 9.45 0.57 16.28
N ILE A 50 10.75 0.85 16.53
CA ILE A 50 11.86 -0.04 16.19
C ILE A 50 11.67 -1.49 16.67
N PRO A 51 11.30 -1.79 17.93
CA PRO A 51 11.11 -3.16 18.38
C PRO A 51 10.02 -3.92 17.60
N LEU A 52 8.98 -3.22 17.13
CA LEU A 52 7.94 -3.81 16.30
C LEU A 52 8.48 -4.10 14.89
N LEU A 53 9.25 -3.19 14.30
CA LEU A 53 9.86 -3.37 12.98
C LEU A 53 10.81 -4.56 12.96
N GLU A 54 11.70 -4.67 13.96
CA GLU A 54 12.61 -5.81 14.13
C GLU A 54 11.85 -7.14 14.25
N THR A 55 10.76 -7.14 15.04
CA THR A 55 9.93 -8.34 15.23
C THR A 55 9.21 -8.74 13.94
N ILE A 56 8.70 -7.77 13.17
CA ILE A 56 8.04 -7.99 11.88
C ILE A 56 9.06 -8.49 10.84
N ALA A 57 10.22 -7.83 10.74
CA ALA A 57 11.29 -8.24 9.81
C ALA A 57 11.79 -9.65 10.10
N GLY A 58 11.89 -10.02 11.39
CA GLY A 58 12.27 -11.36 11.81
C GLY A 58 11.29 -12.48 11.40
N GLU A 59 10.07 -12.13 10.93
CA GLU A 59 9.15 -13.13 10.34
C GLU A 59 9.51 -13.52 8.91
N GLY A 60 10.37 -12.74 8.22
CA GLY A 60 10.79 -13.02 6.84
C GLY A 60 9.68 -12.91 5.79
N LYS A 61 8.49 -12.42 6.16
CA LYS A 61 7.38 -12.23 5.23
C LYS A 61 7.53 -10.91 4.49
N HIS A 62 7.14 -10.88 3.22
CA HIS A 62 7.09 -9.61 2.48
C HIS A 62 6.22 -8.59 3.22
N THR A 63 6.79 -7.43 3.52
CA THR A 63 6.16 -6.40 4.36
C THR A 63 5.91 -5.13 3.56
N PHE A 64 4.69 -4.60 3.64
CA PHE A 64 4.35 -3.28 3.12
C PHE A 64 4.56 -2.23 4.22
N ILE A 65 5.43 -1.25 3.98
CA ILE A 65 5.85 -0.23 4.97
C ILE A 65 5.38 1.13 4.51
N SER A 66 4.37 1.70 5.17
CA SER A 66 3.86 3.04 4.86
C SER A 66 4.73 4.12 5.48
N THR A 67 4.99 5.20 4.71
CA THR A 67 5.95 6.27 5.02
C THR A 67 5.30 7.62 5.35
N GLY A 68 3.98 7.65 5.56
CA GLY A 68 3.29 8.88 5.97
C GLY A 68 3.79 9.40 7.32
N MET A 69 3.69 10.71 7.55
CA MET A 69 4.14 11.39 8.78
C MET A 69 5.63 11.21 9.10
N SER A 70 6.45 10.83 8.13
CA SER A 70 7.85 10.45 8.36
C SER A 70 8.80 11.29 7.53
N GLU A 71 9.94 11.60 8.11
CA GLU A 71 11.10 12.17 7.43
C GLU A 71 12.03 11.05 6.90
N TYR A 72 12.93 11.39 6.01
CA TYR A 72 13.90 10.42 5.45
C TYR A 72 14.67 9.66 6.53
N LYS A 73 15.07 10.30 7.62
CA LYS A 73 15.78 9.62 8.72
C LYS A 73 15.02 8.44 9.31
N HIS A 74 13.68 8.55 9.41
CA HIS A 74 12.84 7.48 9.93
C HIS A 74 12.70 6.34 8.91
N ILE A 75 12.63 6.70 7.62
CA ILE A 75 12.58 5.73 6.52
C ILE A 75 13.93 5.01 6.40
N ASP A 76 15.03 5.75 6.49
CA ASP A 76 16.41 5.21 6.45
C ASP A 76 16.59 4.15 7.56
N GLU A 77 16.16 4.45 8.80
CA GLU A 77 16.25 3.52 9.93
C GLU A 77 15.38 2.26 9.72
N ALA A 78 14.12 2.44 9.30
CA ALA A 78 13.25 1.32 9.00
C ALA A 78 13.79 0.42 7.88
N VAL A 79 14.25 1.02 6.79
CA VAL A 79 14.84 0.29 5.64
C VAL A 79 16.08 -0.50 6.08
N SER A 80 16.96 0.09 6.90
CA SER A 80 18.15 -0.57 7.44
C SER A 80 17.80 -1.87 8.14
N ILE A 81 16.78 -1.85 9.03
CA ILE A 81 16.33 -3.03 9.79
C ILE A 81 15.92 -4.17 8.84
N PHE A 82 15.12 -3.86 7.81
CA PHE A 82 14.64 -4.89 6.87
C PHE A 82 15.76 -5.40 5.95
N GLN A 83 16.71 -4.54 5.56
CA GLN A 83 17.87 -4.92 4.75
C GLN A 83 18.86 -5.78 5.54
N GLU A 84 19.17 -5.45 6.80
CA GLU A 84 20.08 -6.21 7.66
C GLU A 84 19.59 -7.65 7.93
N ILE A 85 18.27 -7.87 7.95
CA ILE A 85 17.65 -9.18 8.17
C ILE A 85 17.35 -9.89 6.84
N ASP A 86 17.59 -9.24 5.69
CA ASP A 86 17.20 -9.72 4.34
C ASP A 86 15.70 -10.02 4.23
N CYS A 87 14.87 -9.23 4.90
CA CYS A 87 13.41 -9.34 4.84
C CYS A 87 12.86 -8.56 3.66
N PRO A 88 12.11 -9.19 2.73
CA PRO A 88 11.57 -8.49 1.57
C PRO A 88 10.52 -7.46 1.96
N PHE A 89 10.60 -6.27 1.38
CA PHE A 89 9.65 -5.19 1.66
C PHE A 89 9.30 -4.36 0.43
N THR A 90 8.23 -3.59 0.55
CA THR A 90 7.81 -2.53 -0.37
C THR A 90 7.55 -1.26 0.44
N LEU A 91 8.19 -0.15 0.09
CA LEU A 91 7.85 1.16 0.65
C LEU A 91 6.55 1.66 0.02
N MET A 92 5.61 2.10 0.85
CA MET A 92 4.34 2.65 0.42
C MET A 92 4.37 4.17 0.63
N HIS A 93 4.57 4.94 -0.44
CA HIS A 93 4.42 6.40 -0.35
C HIS A 93 3.00 6.73 0.10
N SER A 94 2.87 7.56 1.11
CA SER A 94 1.59 7.88 1.74
C SER A 94 1.60 9.29 2.32
N VAL A 95 0.45 9.96 2.24
CA VAL A 95 0.16 11.21 2.96
C VAL A 95 -0.96 10.92 3.95
N SER A 96 -0.69 11.12 5.26
CA SER A 96 -1.62 10.75 6.34
C SER A 96 -2.61 11.87 6.67
N CYS A 97 -3.28 12.41 5.63
CA CYS A 97 -4.43 13.30 5.72
C CYS A 97 -5.66 12.58 5.16
N TYR A 98 -6.83 12.66 5.83
CA TYR A 98 -8.02 11.88 5.51
C TYR A 98 -9.27 12.78 5.38
N PRO A 99 -9.66 13.22 4.15
CA PRO A 99 -8.95 13.01 2.89
C PRO A 99 -7.74 13.94 2.70
N SER A 100 -6.75 13.50 1.93
CA SER A 100 -5.71 14.40 1.41
C SER A 100 -6.22 15.19 0.20
N LEU A 101 -5.63 16.36 -0.05
CA LEU A 101 -5.86 17.14 -1.27
C LEU A 101 -4.97 16.62 -2.39
N ASP A 102 -5.36 16.87 -3.65
CA ASP A 102 -4.60 16.42 -4.81
C ASP A 102 -3.18 16.99 -4.84
N GLU A 103 -3.00 18.26 -4.46
CA GLU A 103 -1.70 18.94 -4.35
C GLU A 103 -0.80 18.37 -3.25
N GLU A 104 -1.35 17.65 -2.26
CA GLU A 104 -0.61 17.02 -1.18
C GLU A 104 -0.09 15.62 -1.56
N CYS A 105 -0.66 14.98 -2.60
CA CYS A 105 -0.34 13.59 -2.96
C CYS A 105 1.13 13.35 -3.29
N ASN A 106 1.83 14.36 -3.83
CA ASN A 106 3.26 14.32 -4.15
C ASN A 106 3.72 13.02 -4.84
N ILE A 107 3.01 12.60 -5.87
CA ILE A 107 3.24 11.34 -6.60
C ILE A 107 4.68 11.25 -7.17
N SER A 108 5.30 12.39 -7.45
CA SER A 108 6.69 12.49 -7.93
C SER A 108 7.72 11.92 -6.93
N LEU A 109 7.34 11.68 -5.68
CA LEU A 109 8.21 11.05 -4.68
C LEU A 109 8.42 9.55 -4.95
N ILE A 110 7.54 8.89 -5.68
CA ILE A 110 7.61 7.45 -5.96
C ILE A 110 8.92 7.05 -6.64
N PRO A 111 9.31 7.62 -7.79
CA PRO A 111 10.60 7.30 -8.42
C PRO A 111 11.80 7.69 -7.54
N VAL A 112 11.71 8.76 -6.75
CA VAL A 112 12.77 9.19 -5.83
C VAL A 112 13.02 8.14 -4.75
N LEU A 113 11.96 7.62 -4.12
CA LEU A 113 12.07 6.54 -3.13
C LEU A 113 12.65 5.26 -3.76
N LYS A 114 12.19 4.93 -4.97
CA LYS A 114 12.70 3.76 -5.71
C LYS A 114 14.19 3.86 -5.99
N GLU A 115 14.64 5.02 -6.44
CA GLU A 115 16.06 5.28 -6.72
C GLU A 115 16.90 5.29 -5.44
N LYS A 116 16.44 6.00 -4.41
CA LYS A 116 17.18 6.11 -3.13
C LYS A 116 17.35 4.78 -2.42
N TYR A 117 16.28 3.97 -2.33
CA TYR A 117 16.29 2.75 -1.51
C TYR A 117 16.48 1.46 -2.31
N GLN A 118 16.55 1.53 -3.64
CA GLN A 118 16.71 0.38 -4.55
C GLN A 118 15.72 -0.76 -4.22
N CYS A 119 14.47 -0.40 -3.87
CA CYS A 119 13.42 -1.33 -3.48
C CYS A 119 12.14 -1.14 -4.30
N ARG A 120 11.17 -2.02 -4.08
CA ARG A 120 9.82 -1.84 -4.61
C ARG A 120 9.15 -0.67 -3.91
N VAL A 121 8.39 0.13 -4.67
CA VAL A 121 7.60 1.24 -4.14
C VAL A 121 6.15 1.10 -4.58
N GLY A 122 5.24 1.37 -3.67
CA GLY A 122 3.81 1.47 -3.90
C GLY A 122 3.28 2.84 -3.48
N TYR A 123 1.97 3.01 -3.60
CA TYR A 123 1.25 4.19 -3.19
C TYR A 123 0.05 3.81 -2.31
N SER A 124 -0.04 4.42 -1.13
CA SER A 124 -1.16 4.31 -0.21
C SER A 124 -1.89 5.66 -0.19
N GLY A 125 -2.98 5.73 -0.95
CA GLY A 125 -3.69 6.97 -1.22
C GLY A 125 -4.89 7.20 -0.31
N HIS A 126 -5.03 8.45 0.18
CA HIS A 126 -6.12 8.89 1.05
C HIS A 126 -6.93 10.05 0.43
N GLU A 127 -6.70 10.36 -0.81
CA GLU A 127 -7.46 11.33 -1.60
C GLU A 127 -8.84 10.78 -2.00
N LYS A 128 -9.79 11.67 -2.34
CA LYS A 128 -11.16 11.27 -2.72
C LYS A 128 -11.26 10.63 -4.10
N GLY A 129 -10.35 11.02 -5.01
CA GLY A 129 -10.36 10.61 -6.41
C GLY A 129 -9.67 9.28 -6.65
N VAL A 130 -9.68 8.84 -7.91
CA VAL A 130 -8.96 7.65 -8.38
C VAL A 130 -7.70 8.00 -9.18
N LEU A 131 -7.64 9.24 -9.69
CA LEU A 131 -6.57 9.69 -10.58
C LEU A 131 -5.17 9.61 -9.97
N PRO A 132 -4.92 10.03 -8.70
CA PRO A 132 -3.59 9.90 -8.10
C PRO A 132 -3.08 8.45 -8.05
N SER A 133 -3.96 7.47 -7.80
CA SER A 133 -3.58 6.05 -7.85
C SER A 133 -3.12 5.61 -9.24
N VAL A 134 -3.78 6.08 -10.30
CA VAL A 134 -3.40 5.80 -11.71
C VAL A 134 -2.07 6.47 -12.06
N LEU A 135 -1.89 7.74 -11.67
CA LEU A 135 -0.63 8.47 -11.85
C LEU A 135 0.51 7.81 -11.07
N ALA A 136 0.25 7.32 -9.86
CA ALA A 136 1.24 6.58 -9.08
C ALA A 136 1.77 5.36 -9.84
N VAL A 137 0.89 4.59 -10.48
CA VAL A 137 1.31 3.45 -11.33
C VAL A 137 2.13 3.95 -12.52
N ALA A 138 1.73 5.03 -13.18
CA ALA A 138 2.49 5.63 -14.29
C ALA A 138 3.88 6.10 -13.85
N MET A 139 4.03 6.54 -12.59
CA MET A 139 5.30 6.92 -11.96
C MET A 139 6.10 5.73 -11.42
N GLY A 140 5.62 4.50 -11.61
CA GLY A 140 6.34 3.27 -11.30
C GLY A 140 5.95 2.59 -9.99
N ALA A 141 4.84 2.99 -9.35
CA ALA A 141 4.29 2.25 -8.22
C ALA A 141 3.85 0.84 -8.67
N GLN A 142 4.25 -0.17 -7.91
CA GLN A 142 3.94 -1.58 -8.17
C GLN A 142 2.79 -2.10 -7.31
N VAL A 143 2.41 -1.35 -6.28
CA VAL A 143 1.35 -1.68 -5.33
C VAL A 143 0.51 -0.43 -5.10
N ILE A 144 -0.80 -0.58 -5.11
CA ILE A 144 -1.76 0.47 -4.76
C ILE A 144 -2.57 0.00 -3.56
N GLU A 145 -2.63 0.84 -2.53
CA GLU A 145 -3.43 0.63 -1.33
C GLU A 145 -4.47 1.75 -1.23
N ARG A 146 -5.74 1.40 -1.01
CA ARG A 146 -6.83 2.35 -0.83
C ARG A 146 -7.79 1.88 0.26
N HIS A 147 -8.29 2.81 1.04
CA HIS A 147 -9.44 2.59 1.89
C HIS A 147 -10.69 2.36 1.05
N ILE A 148 -11.58 1.46 1.50
CA ILE A 148 -12.86 1.18 0.86
C ILE A 148 -14.00 1.33 1.86
N THR A 149 -15.17 1.75 1.39
CA THR A 149 -16.40 1.86 2.17
C THR A 149 -17.61 1.45 1.35
N LEU A 150 -18.67 1.10 2.03
CA LEU A 150 -19.99 0.93 1.40
C LEU A 150 -20.66 2.27 1.11
N ASP A 151 -20.43 3.27 1.97
CA ASP A 151 -21.00 4.61 1.84
C ASP A 151 -20.08 5.61 2.57
N ARG A 152 -19.65 6.65 1.86
CA ARG A 152 -18.77 7.71 2.37
C ARG A 152 -19.42 8.59 3.44
N THR A 153 -20.74 8.56 3.56
CA THR A 153 -21.50 9.32 4.56
C THR A 153 -21.62 8.59 5.90
N MET A 154 -21.15 7.35 5.98
CA MET A 154 -21.13 6.59 7.23
C MET A 154 -20.23 7.25 8.27
N TYR A 155 -20.51 6.98 9.54
CA TYR A 155 -19.66 7.43 10.64
C TYR A 155 -18.29 6.78 10.59
N GLY A 156 -17.23 7.59 10.72
CA GLY A 156 -15.82 7.15 10.76
C GLY A 156 -14.89 8.17 10.11
N SER A 157 -13.69 8.31 10.63
CA SER A 157 -12.68 9.29 10.17
C SER A 157 -12.27 9.05 8.72
N ASP A 158 -12.23 7.80 8.28
CA ASP A 158 -11.64 7.40 7.00
C ASP A 158 -12.68 7.30 5.88
N GLN A 159 -13.98 7.34 6.20
CA GLN A 159 -15.06 7.12 5.24
C GLN A 159 -14.99 8.11 4.07
N SER A 160 -14.73 9.39 4.35
CA SER A 160 -14.67 10.44 3.33
C SER A 160 -13.49 10.29 2.35
N ALA A 161 -12.41 9.62 2.77
CA ALA A 161 -11.22 9.31 1.97
C ALA A 161 -11.31 7.94 1.26
N SER A 162 -12.33 7.16 1.58
CA SER A 162 -12.49 5.78 1.09
C SER A 162 -13.12 5.74 -0.30
N LEU A 163 -12.77 4.72 -1.07
CA LEU A 163 -13.44 4.41 -2.33
C LEU A 163 -14.71 3.60 -2.07
N GLU A 164 -15.81 4.00 -2.68
CA GLU A 164 -16.97 3.15 -2.83
C GLU A 164 -16.77 2.14 -3.96
N LYS A 165 -17.69 1.17 -4.10
CA LYS A 165 -17.59 0.10 -5.09
C LYS A 165 -17.18 0.60 -6.49
N ARG A 166 -17.84 1.66 -6.99
CA ARG A 166 -17.55 2.20 -8.32
C ARG A 166 -16.13 2.80 -8.41
N GLY A 167 -15.70 3.50 -7.37
CA GLY A 167 -14.33 4.03 -7.28
C GLY A 167 -13.28 2.93 -7.31
N LEU A 168 -13.50 1.83 -6.56
CA LEU A 168 -12.62 0.67 -6.57
C LEU A 168 -12.54 0.00 -7.95
N GLU A 169 -13.68 -0.22 -8.61
CA GLU A 169 -13.74 -0.78 -9.96
C GLU A 169 -12.93 0.06 -10.96
N LEU A 170 -13.10 1.39 -10.92
CA LEU A 170 -12.36 2.31 -11.77
C LEU A 170 -10.86 2.27 -11.47
N THR A 171 -10.48 2.33 -10.20
CA THR A 171 -9.06 2.26 -9.79
C THR A 171 -8.40 0.99 -10.31
N VAL A 172 -9.03 -0.18 -10.14
CA VAL A 172 -8.48 -1.45 -10.61
C VAL A 172 -8.36 -1.48 -12.13
N ARG A 173 -9.42 -1.06 -12.85
CA ARG A 173 -9.44 -1.01 -14.32
C ARG A 173 -8.32 -0.12 -14.85
N ASP A 174 -8.26 1.11 -14.35
CA ASP A 174 -7.39 2.15 -14.90
C ASP A 174 -5.91 1.89 -14.54
N CYS A 175 -5.62 1.48 -13.29
CA CYS A 175 -4.27 1.07 -12.92
C CYS A 175 -3.74 -0.09 -13.78
N ARG A 176 -4.58 -1.07 -14.08
CA ARG A 176 -4.20 -2.20 -14.95
C ARG A 176 -3.97 -1.79 -16.41
N SER A 177 -4.61 -0.72 -16.85
CA SER A 177 -4.48 -0.20 -18.22
C SER A 177 -3.22 0.63 -18.45
N VAL A 178 -2.58 1.15 -17.39
CA VAL A 178 -1.42 2.07 -17.51
C VAL A 178 -0.32 1.49 -18.39
N GLY A 179 0.09 0.25 -18.17
CA GLY A 179 1.18 -0.37 -18.93
C GLY A 179 0.91 -0.40 -20.44
N SER A 180 -0.33 -0.73 -20.84
CA SER A 180 -0.74 -0.73 -22.25
C SER A 180 -0.81 0.68 -22.83
N ILE A 181 -1.28 1.66 -22.03
CA ILE A 181 -1.40 3.07 -22.45
C ILE A 181 -0.02 3.71 -22.61
N MET A 182 0.89 3.45 -21.69
CA MET A 182 2.27 3.98 -21.73
C MET A 182 3.06 3.47 -22.93
N GLY A 183 2.78 2.25 -23.42
CA GLY A 183 3.45 1.69 -24.58
C GLY A 183 4.95 1.51 -24.39
N SER A 184 5.68 1.39 -25.51
CA SER A 184 7.13 1.19 -25.52
C SER A 184 7.97 2.47 -25.66
N GLY A 185 7.33 3.62 -25.91
CA GLY A 185 8.01 4.87 -26.27
C GLY A 185 8.60 4.93 -27.69
N ALA A 186 8.52 3.83 -28.45
CA ALA A 186 8.98 3.80 -29.83
C ALA A 186 7.97 4.48 -30.77
N LYS A 187 8.43 5.38 -31.67
CA LYS A 187 7.59 5.94 -32.72
C LYS A 187 7.44 4.96 -33.86
N VAL A 188 6.27 4.34 -33.96
CA VAL A 188 5.91 3.38 -35.03
C VAL A 188 4.59 3.79 -35.69
N ILE A 189 4.41 3.42 -36.96
CA ILE A 189 3.12 3.53 -37.66
C ILE A 189 2.36 2.23 -37.39
N SER A 190 1.20 2.33 -36.75
CA SER A 190 0.37 1.16 -36.48
C SER A 190 -0.25 0.63 -37.80
N GLU A 191 -0.61 -0.66 -37.80
CA GLU A 191 -1.25 -1.29 -38.99
C GLU A 191 -2.58 -0.62 -39.36
N LYS A 192 -3.25 0.05 -38.40
CA LYS A 192 -4.50 0.78 -38.63
C LYS A 192 -4.30 2.19 -39.19
N GLU A 193 -3.08 2.71 -39.11
CA GLU A 193 -2.72 4.03 -39.69
C GLU A 193 -2.20 3.89 -41.14
N LYS A 194 -1.87 2.68 -41.58
CA LYS A 194 -1.51 2.35 -42.98
C LYS A 194 -2.74 2.21 -43.83
#